data_4ff778b65b46ae52befa5559921ba8ab
#
_entry.id   4ff778b65b46ae52befa5559921ba8ab
#
_cell.length_a   1.000
_cell.length_b   1.000
_cell.length_c   1.000
_cell.angle_alpha   90.00
_cell.angle_beta   90.00
_cell.angle_gamma   90.00
#
_symmetry.space_group_name_H-M   'P 1'
#
loop_
_entity.id
_entity.type
_entity.pdbx_description
1 polymer ?
#
loop_
_entity_poly.entity_id
_entity_poly.type
_entity_poly.pdbx_seq_one_letter_code
_entity_poly.pdbx_strand_id
1 'polypeptide(L)'
;MQLSHHYATDLSETVSAVTPQPLSDLTLCLTNTALAEQFNLPTDWFTDQGIIEQIFSEQGALGKQAVAQKYGGHQFGQWNPYLGDGRGLLLGEVSDDKGAQFDLHLKGAGQTPYSRHADGRAVLRSTLREYIGSEALHHLGIPSSRSLCMFTSNERVYRELPEPGAMMIRMASSHLRFGHFEYYFHSKEFDILDKLMDFTLTRHFPDCASQTEPHKALLKASEEATASVIKENLRLIHQEQSKIMEVFRCLHFINTFFF
;
A
#
# COMPACT_ATOMS: atom_id res chain seq x y z
N MET A 1 -10.69 -13.06 -13.13
CA MET A 1 -9.27 -12.91 -12.76
C MET A 1 -9.08 -13.47 -11.36
N GLN A 2 -7.97 -14.16 -11.10
CA GLN A 2 -7.66 -14.69 -9.77
C GLN A 2 -6.40 -13.98 -9.27
N LEU A 3 -6.43 -13.48 -8.03
CA LEU A 3 -5.24 -12.95 -7.37
C LEU A 3 -4.30 -14.08 -6.95
N SER A 4 -3.02 -13.82 -6.94
CA SER A 4 -2.07 -14.62 -6.18
C SER A 4 -1.96 -14.11 -4.74
N HIS A 5 -1.50 -14.99 -3.84
CA HIS A 5 -1.38 -14.69 -2.41
C HIS A 5 -0.03 -15.20 -1.88
N HIS A 6 1.03 -14.99 -2.68
CA HIS A 6 2.37 -15.47 -2.35
C HIS A 6 2.87 -14.94 -1.02
N TYR A 7 2.71 -13.62 -0.78
CA TYR A 7 3.14 -13.05 0.50
C TYR A 7 2.44 -13.71 1.69
N ALA A 8 1.10 -13.82 1.62
CA ALA A 8 0.32 -14.40 2.72
C ALA A 8 0.56 -15.90 2.92
N THR A 9 0.92 -16.62 1.85
CA THR A 9 1.19 -18.06 1.89
C THR A 9 2.61 -18.36 2.37
N ASP A 10 3.60 -17.68 1.79
CA ASP A 10 5.02 -17.97 2.05
C ASP A 10 5.49 -17.37 3.38
N LEU A 11 4.84 -16.31 3.83
CA LEU A 11 5.13 -15.58 5.07
C LEU A 11 3.92 -15.56 6.03
N SER A 12 3.25 -16.69 6.17
CA SER A 12 2.00 -16.80 6.95
C SER A 12 2.13 -16.38 8.42
N GLU A 13 3.32 -16.48 9.00
CA GLU A 13 3.61 -16.04 10.37
C GLU A 13 3.68 -14.50 10.51
N THR A 14 3.79 -13.79 9.39
CA THR A 14 3.92 -12.33 9.36
C THR A 14 2.59 -11.60 9.14
N VAL A 15 1.50 -12.34 9.04
CA VAL A 15 0.18 -11.80 8.70
C VAL A 15 -0.92 -12.28 9.64
N SER A 16 -2.00 -11.56 9.67
CA SER A 16 -3.26 -11.98 10.28
C SER A 16 -4.37 -11.90 9.25
N ALA A 17 -5.15 -12.97 9.09
CA ALA A 17 -6.33 -12.97 8.23
C ALA A 17 -7.38 -12.00 8.80
N VAL A 18 -7.89 -11.09 7.98
CA VAL A 18 -8.87 -10.09 8.39
C VAL A 18 -9.89 -9.88 7.28
N THR A 19 -11.17 -9.99 7.59
CA THR A 19 -12.24 -9.66 6.66
C THR A 19 -12.38 -8.14 6.54
N PRO A 20 -12.30 -7.56 5.32
CA PRO A 20 -12.54 -6.14 5.10
C PRO A 20 -13.94 -5.73 5.59
N GLN A 21 -14.04 -4.60 6.23
CA GLN A 21 -15.30 -4.04 6.72
C GLN A 21 -15.67 -2.81 5.88
N PRO A 22 -16.79 -2.84 5.11
CA PRO A 22 -17.22 -1.68 4.36
C PRO A 22 -17.59 -0.52 5.27
N LEU A 23 -17.59 0.68 4.71
CA LEU A 23 -18.34 1.82 5.24
C LEU A 23 -19.78 1.74 4.71
N SER A 24 -20.74 2.32 5.42
CA SER A 24 -22.12 2.45 4.93
C SER A 24 -22.17 3.35 3.68
N ASP A 25 -23.11 3.10 2.79
CA ASP A 25 -23.31 3.87 1.56
C ASP A 25 -22.03 4.10 0.74
N LEU A 26 -21.15 3.08 0.70
CA LEU A 26 -19.87 3.16 0.01
C LEU A 26 -20.11 3.28 -1.50
N THR A 27 -19.50 4.26 -2.14
CA THR A 27 -19.58 4.51 -3.58
C THR A 27 -18.20 4.66 -4.19
N LEU A 28 -18.01 4.12 -5.40
CA LEU A 28 -16.79 4.32 -6.18
C LEU A 28 -16.75 5.78 -6.67
N CYS A 29 -15.69 6.50 -6.33
CA CYS A 29 -15.55 7.93 -6.58
C CYS A 29 -14.52 8.23 -7.67
N LEU A 30 -13.38 7.55 -7.64
CA LEU A 30 -12.30 7.73 -8.60
C LEU A 30 -11.77 6.36 -9.04
N THR A 31 -11.45 6.23 -10.32
CA THR A 31 -10.79 5.06 -10.91
C THR A 31 -9.63 5.49 -11.78
N ASN A 32 -8.50 4.84 -11.63
CA ASN A 32 -7.35 4.97 -12.50
C ASN A 32 -7.45 3.92 -13.61
N THR A 33 -8.18 4.26 -14.67
CA THR A 33 -8.45 3.33 -15.79
C THR A 33 -7.18 2.90 -16.49
N ALA A 34 -6.23 3.82 -16.70
CA ALA A 34 -4.95 3.50 -17.32
C ALA A 34 -4.13 2.48 -16.51
N LEU A 35 -4.17 2.60 -15.17
CA LEU A 35 -3.53 1.62 -14.29
C LEU A 35 -4.27 0.28 -14.31
N ALA A 36 -5.61 0.29 -14.33
CA ALA A 36 -6.41 -0.94 -14.44
C ALA A 36 -6.13 -1.68 -15.75
N GLU A 37 -6.05 -0.97 -16.87
CA GLU A 37 -5.72 -1.51 -18.19
C GLU A 37 -4.30 -2.10 -18.23
N GLN A 38 -3.32 -1.43 -17.62
CA GLN A 38 -1.92 -1.90 -17.55
C GLN A 38 -1.81 -3.29 -16.92
N PHE A 39 -2.71 -3.63 -15.99
CA PHE A 39 -2.73 -4.92 -15.30
C PHE A 39 -3.86 -5.84 -15.78
N ASN A 40 -4.50 -5.54 -16.90
CA ASN A 40 -5.61 -6.31 -17.46
C ASN A 40 -6.71 -6.60 -16.42
N LEU A 41 -6.96 -5.64 -15.53
CA LEU A 41 -8.02 -5.79 -14.53
C LEU A 41 -9.40 -5.75 -15.23
N PRO A 42 -10.35 -6.58 -14.80
CA PRO A 42 -11.68 -6.63 -15.42
C PRO A 42 -12.37 -5.27 -15.40
N THR A 43 -12.83 -4.78 -16.54
CA THR A 43 -13.47 -3.45 -16.66
C THR A 43 -14.80 -3.37 -15.93
N ASP A 44 -15.51 -4.48 -15.79
CA ASP A 44 -16.76 -4.61 -15.03
C ASP A 44 -16.55 -4.40 -13.51
N TRP A 45 -15.33 -4.56 -13.00
CA TRP A 45 -15.04 -4.22 -11.61
C TRP A 45 -15.22 -2.73 -11.33
N PHE A 46 -14.92 -1.87 -12.28
CA PHE A 46 -14.93 -0.41 -12.09
C PHE A 46 -16.28 0.25 -12.44
N THR A 47 -17.36 -0.50 -12.29
CA THR A 47 -18.72 0.02 -12.24
C THR A 47 -19.10 0.42 -10.81
N ASP A 48 -20.20 1.14 -10.62
CA ASP A 48 -20.58 1.74 -9.33
C ASP A 48 -20.56 0.76 -8.14
N GLN A 49 -20.92 -0.51 -8.37
CA GLN A 49 -20.96 -1.55 -7.35
C GLN A 49 -19.96 -2.68 -7.59
N GLY A 50 -19.43 -2.83 -8.81
CA GLY A 50 -18.64 -3.99 -9.20
C GLY A 50 -17.45 -4.25 -8.30
N ILE A 51 -16.54 -3.27 -8.12
CA ILE A 51 -15.35 -3.41 -7.27
C ILE A 51 -15.71 -3.55 -5.78
N ILE A 52 -16.82 -2.95 -5.34
CA ILE A 52 -17.32 -3.07 -3.96
C ILE A 52 -17.75 -4.51 -3.71
N GLU A 53 -18.47 -5.12 -4.64
CA GLU A 53 -18.85 -6.54 -4.55
C GLU A 53 -17.65 -7.45 -4.57
N GLN A 54 -16.61 -7.16 -5.38
CA GLN A 54 -15.38 -7.93 -5.39
C GLN A 54 -14.63 -7.90 -4.05
N ILE A 55 -14.71 -6.82 -3.30
CA ILE A 55 -14.04 -6.68 -2.01
C ILE A 55 -14.86 -7.28 -0.86
N PHE A 56 -16.17 -7.03 -0.82
CA PHE A 56 -16.98 -7.23 0.39
C PHE A 56 -18.00 -8.36 0.30
N SER A 57 -18.29 -8.91 -0.90
CA SER A 57 -19.22 -10.02 -1.01
C SER A 57 -18.55 -11.37 -0.79
N GLU A 58 -19.35 -12.37 -0.43
CA GLU A 58 -18.89 -13.77 -0.29
C GLU A 58 -18.38 -14.36 -1.62
N GLN A 59 -18.87 -13.87 -2.76
CA GLN A 59 -18.48 -14.30 -4.11
C GLN A 59 -17.30 -13.49 -4.65
N GLY A 60 -16.97 -12.38 -4.00
CA GLY A 60 -15.92 -11.47 -4.43
C GLY A 60 -14.53 -12.11 -4.42
N ALA A 61 -13.69 -11.71 -5.36
CA ALA A 61 -12.35 -12.27 -5.53
C ALA A 61 -11.29 -11.58 -4.65
N LEU A 62 -11.56 -10.33 -4.20
CA LEU A 62 -10.52 -9.48 -3.60
C LEU A 62 -10.43 -9.59 -2.06
N GLY A 63 -11.55 -9.78 -1.38
CA GLY A 63 -11.58 -9.67 0.09
C GLY A 63 -11.38 -10.97 0.85
N LYS A 64 -11.54 -12.13 0.21
CA LYS A 64 -11.59 -13.44 0.89
C LYS A 64 -10.32 -13.84 1.62
N GLN A 65 -9.17 -13.51 1.05
CA GLN A 65 -7.86 -13.89 1.57
C GLN A 65 -7.07 -12.66 2.00
N ALA A 66 -7.79 -11.57 2.32
CA ALA A 66 -7.18 -10.34 2.77
C ALA A 66 -6.46 -10.54 4.12
N VAL A 67 -5.29 -9.96 4.23
CA VAL A 67 -4.45 -10.08 5.42
C VAL A 67 -3.92 -8.72 5.86
N ALA A 68 -3.75 -8.56 7.17
CA ALA A 68 -3.03 -7.45 7.77
C ALA A 68 -1.59 -7.88 8.07
N GLN A 69 -0.62 -7.08 7.65
CA GLN A 69 0.81 -7.35 7.84
C GLN A 69 1.28 -6.86 9.21
N LYS A 70 2.18 -7.65 9.83
CA LYS A 70 2.79 -7.35 11.13
C LYS A 70 4.17 -6.73 10.92
N TYR A 71 4.37 -5.52 11.39
CA TYR A 71 5.67 -4.83 11.34
C TYR A 71 5.78 -3.80 12.46
N GLY A 72 7.01 -3.39 12.76
CA GLY A 72 7.33 -2.26 13.61
C GLY A 72 7.69 -1.02 12.80
N GLY A 73 8.20 -0.01 13.44
CA GLY A 73 8.74 1.16 12.76
C GLY A 73 8.97 2.33 13.68
N HIS A 74 9.59 3.36 13.15
CA HIS A 74 9.89 4.58 13.88
C HIS A 74 8.78 5.62 13.68
N GLN A 75 8.24 6.12 14.79
CA GLN A 75 7.29 7.23 14.83
C GLN A 75 7.78 8.30 15.80
N PHE A 76 7.83 9.56 15.35
CA PHE A 76 8.28 10.69 16.18
C PHE A 76 9.66 10.46 16.83
N GLY A 77 10.57 9.81 16.08
CA GLY A 77 11.92 9.50 16.55
C GLY A 77 12.04 8.32 17.52
N GLN A 78 10.95 7.59 17.76
CA GLN A 78 10.94 6.44 18.67
C GLN A 78 10.54 5.15 17.94
N TRP A 79 11.17 4.04 18.30
CA TRP A 79 10.78 2.71 17.87
C TRP A 79 9.43 2.32 18.43
N ASN A 80 8.54 1.84 17.54
CA ASN A 80 7.25 1.31 17.90
C ASN A 80 7.07 -0.10 17.30
N PRO A 81 7.08 -1.16 18.12
CA PRO A 81 6.89 -2.54 17.66
C PRO A 81 5.44 -2.87 17.26
N TYR A 82 4.48 -1.98 17.53
CA TYR A 82 3.05 -2.22 17.33
C TYR A 82 2.46 -1.37 16.19
N LEU A 83 3.22 -1.13 15.12
CA LEU A 83 2.66 -0.39 13.97
C LEU A 83 1.71 -1.25 13.16
N GLY A 84 2.19 -2.23 12.44
CA GLY A 84 1.40 -3.12 11.59
C GLY A 84 0.45 -2.41 10.61
N ASP A 85 -0.35 -3.18 9.89
CA ASP A 85 -1.42 -2.68 9.05
C ASP A 85 -2.67 -2.36 9.88
N GLY A 86 -2.62 -1.28 10.68
CA GLY A 86 -3.69 -0.92 11.62
C GLY A 86 -4.98 -0.40 10.98
N ARG A 87 -5.01 -0.18 9.67
CA ARG A 87 -6.18 0.24 8.88
C ARG A 87 -6.08 -0.16 7.42
N GLY A 88 -5.27 -1.13 7.11
CA GLY A 88 -5.02 -1.55 5.75
C GLY A 88 -4.97 -3.06 5.64
N LEU A 89 -5.24 -3.60 4.47
CA LEU A 89 -5.20 -5.03 4.19
C LEU A 89 -4.54 -5.27 2.84
N LEU A 90 -3.60 -6.19 2.81
CA LEU A 90 -3.12 -6.77 1.56
C LEU A 90 -4.21 -7.69 1.03
N LEU A 91 -4.75 -7.38 -0.15
CA LEU A 91 -5.79 -8.16 -0.80
C LEU A 91 -5.23 -9.35 -1.59
N GLY A 92 -3.98 -9.24 -2.02
CA GLY A 92 -3.25 -10.20 -2.85
C GLY A 92 -2.39 -9.49 -3.88
N GLU A 93 -1.87 -10.25 -4.83
CA GLU A 93 -1.00 -9.75 -5.89
C GLU A 93 -1.61 -9.96 -7.27
N VAL A 94 -1.31 -9.03 -8.18
CA VAL A 94 -1.56 -9.11 -9.61
C VAL A 94 -0.25 -9.09 -10.38
N SER A 95 -0.21 -9.68 -11.57
CA SER A 95 0.96 -9.64 -12.44
C SER A 95 0.71 -8.74 -13.64
N ASP A 96 1.74 -8.02 -14.06
CA ASP A 96 1.73 -7.35 -15.36
C ASP A 96 2.00 -8.33 -16.51
N ASP A 97 1.98 -7.84 -17.74
CA ASP A 97 2.23 -8.64 -18.94
C ASP A 97 3.64 -9.26 -19.02
N LYS A 98 4.57 -8.78 -18.19
CA LYS A 98 5.94 -9.28 -18.08
C LYS A 98 6.12 -10.28 -16.94
N GLY A 99 5.05 -10.54 -16.17
CA GLY A 99 5.06 -11.42 -15.01
C GLY A 99 5.56 -10.75 -13.72
N ALA A 100 5.84 -9.44 -13.73
CA ALA A 100 6.18 -8.74 -12.50
C ALA A 100 4.94 -8.60 -11.60
N GLN A 101 5.11 -8.92 -10.33
CA GLN A 101 4.02 -8.92 -9.35
C GLN A 101 3.88 -7.58 -8.64
N PHE A 102 2.63 -7.20 -8.40
CA PHE A 102 2.26 -5.98 -7.69
C PHE A 102 1.21 -6.29 -6.62
N ASP A 103 1.42 -5.74 -5.45
CA ASP A 103 0.50 -5.86 -4.32
C ASP A 103 -0.70 -4.94 -4.50
N LEU A 104 -1.91 -5.46 -4.25
CA LEU A 104 -3.14 -4.68 -4.04
C LEU A 104 -3.37 -4.50 -2.55
N HIS A 105 -3.45 -3.27 -2.09
CA HIS A 105 -3.59 -2.95 -0.67
C HIS A 105 -4.76 -2.00 -0.43
N LEU A 106 -5.78 -2.49 0.30
CA LEU A 106 -6.98 -1.73 0.68
C LEU A 106 -6.70 -0.90 1.94
N LYS A 107 -6.88 0.40 1.86
CA LYS A 107 -6.76 1.32 2.98
C LYS A 107 -8.14 1.75 3.49
N GLY A 108 -8.29 1.88 4.81
CA GLY A 108 -9.54 2.23 5.47
C GLY A 108 -10.45 1.00 5.73
N ALA A 109 -9.89 -0.20 5.66
CA ALA A 109 -10.59 -1.49 5.65
C ALA A 109 -11.28 -1.89 6.97
N GLY A 110 -11.24 -1.05 8.00
CA GLY A 110 -11.73 -1.34 9.34
C GLY A 110 -10.61 -1.78 10.28
N GLN A 111 -11.01 -2.24 11.45
CA GLN A 111 -10.07 -2.64 12.50
C GLN A 111 -9.34 -3.93 12.13
N THR A 112 -8.08 -3.99 12.50
CA THR A 112 -7.19 -5.15 12.41
C THR A 112 -6.58 -5.43 13.78
N PRO A 113 -5.89 -6.54 14.01
CA PRO A 113 -5.14 -6.79 15.24
C PRO A 113 -4.09 -5.70 15.56
N TYR A 114 -3.72 -4.89 14.57
CA TYR A 114 -2.70 -3.83 14.68
C TYR A 114 -3.29 -2.42 14.78
N SER A 115 -4.61 -2.28 14.86
CA SER A 115 -5.28 -0.96 14.96
C SER A 115 -5.04 -0.27 16.30
N ARG A 116 -4.56 -1.00 17.31
CA ARG A 116 -4.43 -0.51 18.68
C ARG A 116 -5.80 -0.03 19.19
N HIS A 117 -5.96 1.27 19.46
CA HIS A 117 -7.23 1.88 19.89
C HIS A 117 -7.95 2.64 18.78
N ALA A 118 -7.44 2.55 17.52
CA ALA A 118 -8.02 3.26 16.37
C ALA A 118 -9.16 2.47 15.72
N ASP A 119 -10.02 3.18 14.99
CA ASP A 119 -11.18 2.62 14.29
C ASP A 119 -10.85 1.87 12.99
N GLY A 120 -9.59 1.90 12.56
CA GLY A 120 -9.17 1.31 11.29
C GLY A 120 -9.70 2.02 10.04
N ARG A 121 -10.29 3.21 10.18
CA ARG A 121 -10.90 3.96 9.08
C ARG A 121 -9.97 5.02 8.50
N ALA A 122 -10.30 5.48 7.29
CA ALA A 122 -9.70 6.64 6.66
C ALA A 122 -10.77 7.69 6.36
N VAL A 123 -10.35 8.96 6.28
CA VAL A 123 -11.23 10.07 5.96
C VAL A 123 -11.00 10.56 4.53
N LEU A 124 -12.04 11.12 3.92
CA LEU A 124 -12.03 11.55 2.53
C LEU A 124 -10.88 12.50 2.21
N ARG A 125 -10.69 13.53 3.03
CA ARG A 125 -9.64 14.53 2.86
C ARG A 125 -8.24 13.92 2.72
N SER A 126 -7.86 13.05 3.65
CA SER A 126 -6.53 12.43 3.64
C SER A 126 -6.38 11.40 2.53
N THR A 127 -7.45 10.69 2.17
CA THR A 127 -7.45 9.69 1.12
C THR A 127 -7.33 10.34 -0.25
N LEU A 128 -8.06 11.44 -0.50
CA LEU A 128 -7.97 12.21 -1.73
C LEU A 128 -6.56 12.80 -1.93
N ARG A 129 -5.96 13.36 -0.87
CA ARG A 129 -4.57 13.85 -0.94
C ARG A 129 -3.59 12.76 -1.28
N GLU A 130 -3.74 11.57 -0.72
CA GLU A 130 -2.88 10.42 -1.01
C GLU A 130 -3.06 9.96 -2.46
N TYR A 131 -4.31 9.88 -2.95
CA TYR A 131 -4.61 9.54 -4.34
C TYR A 131 -3.94 10.51 -5.31
N ILE A 132 -4.21 11.80 -5.18
CA ILE A 132 -3.66 12.83 -6.07
C ILE A 132 -2.13 12.90 -5.93
N GLY A 133 -1.61 12.85 -4.71
CA GLY A 133 -0.17 12.96 -4.45
C GLY A 133 0.61 11.79 -5.06
N SER A 134 0.13 10.56 -4.94
CA SER A 134 0.79 9.39 -5.51
C SER A 134 0.82 9.41 -7.04
N GLU A 135 -0.29 9.76 -7.68
CA GLU A 135 -0.38 9.85 -9.14
C GLU A 135 0.43 11.04 -9.69
N ALA A 136 0.42 12.18 -9.00
CA ALA A 136 1.25 13.33 -9.37
C ALA A 136 2.75 12.98 -9.32
N LEU A 137 3.21 12.32 -8.26
CA LEU A 137 4.60 11.87 -8.13
C LEU A 137 4.96 10.88 -9.24
N HIS A 138 4.09 9.92 -9.54
CA HIS A 138 4.30 8.99 -10.65
C HIS A 138 4.47 9.71 -11.99
N HIS A 139 3.59 10.66 -12.32
CA HIS A 139 3.66 11.42 -13.58
C HIS A 139 4.85 12.40 -13.63
N LEU A 140 5.44 12.73 -12.50
CA LEU A 140 6.71 13.45 -12.42
C LEU A 140 7.93 12.52 -12.54
N GLY A 141 7.74 11.20 -12.70
CA GLY A 141 8.81 10.22 -12.77
C GLY A 141 9.41 9.83 -11.42
N ILE A 142 8.76 10.20 -10.32
CA ILE A 142 9.19 9.85 -8.97
C ILE A 142 8.57 8.51 -8.57
N PRO A 143 9.36 7.50 -8.22
CA PRO A 143 8.86 6.21 -7.78
C PRO A 143 7.92 6.36 -6.58
N SER A 144 6.70 5.86 -6.72
CA SER A 144 5.65 5.94 -5.69
C SER A 144 4.70 4.75 -5.82
N SER A 145 3.97 4.45 -4.75
CA SER A 145 2.79 3.60 -4.89
C SER A 145 1.76 4.29 -5.77
N ARG A 146 1.00 3.51 -6.54
CA ARG A 146 -0.06 3.98 -7.41
C ARG A 146 -1.41 3.89 -6.71
N SER A 147 -2.35 4.71 -7.10
CA SER A 147 -3.73 4.65 -6.62
C SER A 147 -4.63 4.09 -7.71
N LEU A 148 -5.23 2.91 -7.45
CA LEU A 148 -6.09 2.23 -8.42
C LEU A 148 -7.51 2.79 -8.42
N CYS A 149 -8.12 2.88 -7.25
CA CYS A 149 -9.46 3.45 -7.10
C CYS A 149 -9.66 3.99 -5.68
N MET A 150 -10.63 4.89 -5.55
CA MET A 150 -11.03 5.49 -4.29
C MET A 150 -12.54 5.43 -4.12
N PHE A 151 -12.96 5.16 -2.90
CA PHE A 151 -14.36 5.12 -2.47
C PHE A 151 -14.64 6.21 -1.46
N THR A 152 -15.85 6.72 -1.47
CA THR A 152 -16.36 7.68 -0.48
C THR A 152 -17.62 7.16 0.18
N SER A 153 -17.90 7.65 1.38
CA SER A 153 -19.08 7.29 2.16
C SER A 153 -19.57 8.50 2.96
N ASN A 154 -20.88 8.55 3.22
CA ASN A 154 -21.46 9.53 4.14
C ASN A 154 -21.29 9.14 5.62
N GLU A 155 -20.82 7.92 5.90
CA GLU A 155 -20.51 7.51 7.27
C GLU A 155 -19.45 8.44 7.88
N ARG A 156 -19.73 8.92 9.09
CA ARG A 156 -18.85 9.85 9.78
C ARG A 156 -17.74 9.11 10.54
N VAL A 157 -16.52 9.45 10.19
CA VAL A 157 -15.31 8.98 10.87
C VAL A 157 -14.83 10.08 11.80
N TYR A 158 -14.74 9.77 13.09
CA TYR A 158 -14.40 10.75 14.12
C TYR A 158 -12.89 10.96 14.18
N ARG A 159 -12.48 12.23 13.99
CA ARG A 159 -11.12 12.75 14.16
C ARG A 159 -11.21 13.97 15.12
N GLU A 160 -10.51 15.04 14.85
CA GLU A 160 -10.74 16.32 15.55
C GLU A 160 -12.18 16.80 15.35
N LEU A 161 -12.68 16.63 14.13
CA LEU A 161 -14.08 16.81 13.75
C LEU A 161 -14.59 15.56 13.03
N PRO A 162 -15.92 15.31 13.01
CA PRO A 162 -16.49 14.24 12.20
C PRO A 162 -16.31 14.53 10.70
N GLU A 163 -15.61 13.67 9.99
CA GLU A 163 -15.32 13.78 8.56
C GLU A 163 -15.97 12.61 7.78
N PRO A 164 -16.30 12.80 6.49
CA PRO A 164 -16.74 11.69 5.64
C PRO A 164 -15.69 10.57 5.55
N GLY A 165 -16.15 9.33 5.64
CA GLY A 165 -15.30 8.17 5.49
C GLY A 165 -14.86 7.96 4.04
N ALA A 166 -13.71 7.31 3.84
CA ALA A 166 -13.22 6.92 2.53
C ALA A 166 -12.37 5.66 2.62
N MET A 167 -12.27 4.97 1.49
CA MET A 167 -11.37 3.83 1.31
C MET A 167 -10.64 3.98 -0.02
N MET A 168 -9.50 3.30 -0.19
CA MET A 168 -8.81 3.26 -1.48
C MET A 168 -8.02 1.96 -1.65
N ILE A 169 -7.88 1.52 -2.90
CA ILE A 169 -6.92 0.47 -3.27
C ILE A 169 -5.68 1.14 -3.82
N ARG A 170 -4.54 0.78 -3.21
CA ARG A 170 -3.20 1.14 -3.69
C ARG A 170 -2.54 -0.05 -4.34
N MET A 171 -1.64 0.23 -5.28
CA MET A 171 -0.77 -0.74 -5.93
C MET A 171 0.69 -0.36 -5.75
N ALA A 172 1.52 -1.33 -5.48
CA ALA A 172 2.97 -1.18 -5.45
C ALA A 172 3.63 -2.51 -5.78
N SER A 173 4.88 -2.50 -6.26
CA SER A 173 5.65 -3.73 -6.45
C SER A 173 5.81 -4.51 -5.13
N SER A 174 5.78 -3.81 -4.00
CA SER A 174 5.78 -4.40 -2.66
C SER A 174 5.21 -3.45 -1.63
N HIS A 175 4.58 -4.01 -0.59
CA HIS A 175 4.25 -3.33 0.66
C HIS A 175 5.18 -3.74 1.81
N LEU A 176 6.27 -4.45 1.52
CA LEU A 176 7.35 -4.69 2.47
C LEU A 176 7.97 -3.35 2.90
N ARG A 177 8.32 -3.27 4.16
CA ARG A 177 8.92 -2.10 4.80
C ARG A 177 10.16 -2.52 5.60
N PHE A 178 11.09 -1.64 5.80
CA PHE A 178 12.21 -1.89 6.74
C PHE A 178 11.71 -2.37 8.11
N GLY A 179 10.58 -1.85 8.56
CA GLY A 179 9.96 -2.23 9.81
C GLY A 179 9.53 -3.69 9.95
N HIS A 180 9.37 -4.45 8.85
CA HIS A 180 9.18 -5.90 8.93
C HIS A 180 10.47 -6.57 9.41
N PHE A 181 11.60 -6.24 8.81
CA PHE A 181 12.92 -6.78 9.16
C PHE A 181 13.32 -6.39 10.58
N GLU A 182 13.17 -5.11 10.92
CA GLU A 182 13.47 -4.58 12.26
C GLU A 182 12.61 -5.27 13.33
N TYR A 183 11.31 -5.50 13.04
CA TYR A 183 10.42 -6.17 13.97
C TYR A 183 10.94 -7.57 14.33
N TYR A 184 11.18 -8.42 13.33
CA TYR A 184 11.61 -9.81 13.55
C TYR A 184 13.04 -9.90 14.09
N PHE A 185 13.90 -8.94 13.77
CA PHE A 185 15.21 -8.83 14.38
C PHE A 185 15.12 -8.49 15.89
N HIS A 186 14.33 -7.49 16.26
CA HIS A 186 14.19 -7.07 17.65
C HIS A 186 13.41 -8.05 18.51
N SER A 187 12.44 -8.76 17.95
CA SER A 187 11.71 -9.84 18.62
C SER A 187 12.50 -11.15 18.70
N LYS A 188 13.68 -11.22 18.06
CA LYS A 188 14.56 -12.40 17.99
C LYS A 188 13.93 -13.60 17.30
N GLU A 189 12.99 -13.36 16.41
CA GLU A 189 12.33 -14.35 15.57
C GLU A 189 13.15 -14.54 14.28
N PHE A 190 14.39 -15.05 14.41
CA PHE A 190 15.36 -15.10 13.31
C PHE A 190 14.96 -16.04 12.18
N ASP A 191 14.25 -17.14 12.47
CA ASP A 191 13.75 -18.06 11.45
C ASP A 191 12.74 -17.37 10.52
N ILE A 192 11.90 -16.47 11.06
CA ILE A 192 10.97 -15.67 10.27
C ILE A 192 11.72 -14.59 9.50
N LEU A 193 12.72 -13.96 10.12
CA LEU A 193 13.57 -12.99 9.46
C LEU A 193 14.28 -13.59 8.24
N ASP A 194 14.82 -14.80 8.35
CA ASP A 194 15.47 -15.50 7.24
C ASP A 194 14.47 -15.79 6.10
N LYS A 195 13.28 -16.30 6.41
CA LYS A 195 12.21 -16.48 5.41
C LYS A 195 11.84 -15.16 4.71
N LEU A 196 11.73 -14.07 5.46
CA LEU A 196 11.43 -12.74 4.92
C LEU A 196 12.54 -12.23 4.01
N MET A 197 13.80 -12.48 4.37
CA MET A 197 14.96 -12.16 3.54
C MET A 197 14.96 -12.97 2.24
N ASP A 198 14.73 -14.27 2.31
CA ASP A 198 14.69 -15.15 1.14
C ASP A 198 13.52 -14.79 0.19
N PHE A 199 12.34 -14.49 0.74
CA PHE A 199 11.20 -14.01 -0.03
C PHE A 199 11.55 -12.69 -0.76
N THR A 200 12.18 -11.76 -0.05
CA THR A 200 12.58 -10.47 -0.61
C THR A 200 13.60 -10.62 -1.73
N LEU A 201 14.61 -11.46 -1.51
CA LEU A 201 15.63 -11.78 -2.51
C LEU A 201 14.98 -12.37 -3.77
N THR A 202 14.16 -13.40 -3.60
CA THR A 202 13.56 -14.12 -4.72
C THR A 202 12.62 -13.22 -5.53
N ARG A 203 11.82 -12.41 -4.86
CA ARG A 203 10.79 -11.59 -5.52
C ARG A 203 11.34 -10.27 -6.10
N HIS A 204 12.21 -9.60 -5.37
CA HIS A 204 12.61 -8.23 -5.71
C HIS A 204 14.07 -8.07 -6.15
N PHE A 205 14.92 -9.03 -5.79
CA PHE A 205 16.36 -8.98 -6.06
C PHE A 205 16.89 -10.34 -6.55
N PRO A 206 16.31 -10.93 -7.63
CA PRO A 206 16.69 -12.25 -8.08
C PRO A 206 18.17 -12.35 -8.46
N ASP A 207 18.78 -11.27 -8.95
CA ASP A 207 20.19 -11.20 -9.27
C ASP A 207 21.09 -11.31 -8.02
N CYS A 208 20.60 -10.84 -6.87
CA CYS A 208 21.29 -11.00 -5.60
C CYS A 208 21.14 -12.40 -5.03
N ALA A 209 19.98 -13.04 -5.22
CA ALA A 209 19.70 -14.39 -4.73
C ALA A 209 20.68 -15.45 -5.28
N SER A 210 21.21 -15.24 -6.50
CA SER A 210 22.16 -16.13 -7.14
C SER A 210 23.63 -15.97 -6.71
N GLN A 211 23.93 -15.00 -5.86
CA GLN A 211 25.30 -14.69 -5.43
C GLN A 211 25.75 -15.56 -4.25
N THR A 212 27.06 -15.65 -4.03
CA THR A 212 27.66 -16.45 -2.95
C THR A 212 27.24 -15.97 -1.55
N GLU A 213 27.04 -14.67 -1.38
CA GLU A 213 26.56 -14.05 -0.13
C GLU A 213 25.31 -13.22 -0.40
N PRO A 214 24.14 -13.83 -0.63
CA PRO A 214 22.95 -13.14 -1.10
C PRO A 214 22.45 -12.04 -0.16
N HIS A 215 22.56 -12.24 1.15
CA HIS A 215 22.10 -11.22 2.13
C HIS A 215 22.99 -9.98 2.11
N LYS A 216 24.30 -10.12 1.93
CA LYS A 216 25.20 -8.96 1.74
C LYS A 216 24.96 -8.27 0.41
N ALA A 217 24.71 -9.04 -0.65
CA ALA A 217 24.35 -8.50 -1.95
C ALA A 217 23.03 -7.72 -1.90
N LEU A 218 22.03 -8.21 -1.19
CA LEU A 218 20.76 -7.52 -0.97
C LEU A 218 20.97 -6.19 -0.22
N LEU A 219 21.76 -6.20 0.84
CA LEU A 219 22.04 -4.99 1.62
C LEU A 219 22.68 -3.91 0.72
N LYS A 220 23.72 -4.29 -0.03
CA LYS A 220 24.38 -3.40 -1.00
C LYS A 220 23.44 -2.89 -2.09
N ALA A 221 22.63 -3.78 -2.70
CA ALA A 221 21.67 -3.39 -3.71
C ALA A 221 20.58 -2.45 -3.15
N SER A 222 20.16 -2.65 -1.92
CA SER A 222 19.20 -1.77 -1.24
C SER A 222 19.79 -0.39 -0.95
N GLU A 223 21.06 -0.31 -0.56
CA GLU A 223 21.79 0.95 -0.37
C GLU A 223 21.94 1.69 -1.70
N GLU A 224 22.36 1.01 -2.77
CA GLU A 224 22.53 1.57 -4.10
C GLU A 224 21.18 2.04 -4.68
N ALA A 225 20.12 1.25 -4.55
CA ALA A 225 18.77 1.61 -4.98
C ALA A 225 18.26 2.84 -4.22
N THR A 226 18.44 2.88 -2.90
CA THR A 226 18.04 4.01 -2.07
C THR A 226 18.81 5.28 -2.47
N ALA A 227 20.13 5.19 -2.64
CA ALA A 227 20.95 6.31 -3.06
C ALA A 227 20.57 6.80 -4.47
N SER A 228 20.28 5.89 -5.39
CA SER A 228 19.82 6.21 -6.74
C SER A 228 18.48 6.93 -6.74
N VAL A 229 17.49 6.41 -5.97
CA VAL A 229 16.17 7.03 -5.82
C VAL A 229 16.28 8.43 -5.20
N ILE A 230 17.09 8.59 -4.16
CA ILE A 230 17.31 9.91 -3.54
C ILE A 230 17.94 10.87 -4.54
N LYS A 231 18.99 10.45 -5.25
CA LYS A 231 19.68 11.28 -6.24
C LYS A 231 18.72 11.69 -7.38
N GLU A 232 17.97 10.75 -7.92
CA GLU A 232 17.02 11.03 -8.99
C GLU A 232 15.87 11.93 -8.51
N ASN A 233 15.33 11.68 -7.32
CA ASN A 233 14.31 12.55 -6.74
C ASN A 233 14.82 13.97 -6.51
N LEU A 234 16.03 14.14 -6.01
CA LEU A 234 16.66 15.47 -5.86
C LEU A 234 16.85 16.16 -7.21
N ARG A 235 17.29 15.42 -8.24
CA ARG A 235 17.42 15.93 -9.60
C ARG A 235 16.07 16.37 -10.16
N LEU A 236 15.03 15.54 -10.05
CA LEU A 236 13.67 15.83 -10.50
C LEU A 236 13.06 17.01 -9.73
N ILE A 237 13.22 17.05 -8.41
CA ILE A 237 12.77 18.18 -7.59
C ILE A 237 13.43 19.48 -8.06
N HIS A 238 14.72 19.46 -8.34
CA HIS A 238 15.44 20.64 -8.81
C HIS A 238 14.98 21.07 -10.21
N GLN A 239 14.78 20.13 -11.14
CA GLN A 239 14.33 20.41 -12.51
C GLN A 239 12.84 20.81 -12.59
N GLU A 240 11.99 20.18 -11.79
CA GLU A 240 10.54 20.31 -11.82
C GLU A 240 9.97 21.09 -10.63
N GLN A 241 10.82 21.89 -9.98
CA GLN A 241 10.47 22.61 -8.74
C GLN A 241 9.16 23.37 -8.83
N SER A 242 8.90 24.03 -9.97
CA SER A 242 7.66 24.79 -10.18
C SER A 242 6.44 23.86 -10.25
N LYS A 243 6.52 22.73 -10.91
CA LYS A 243 5.42 21.74 -11.02
C LYS A 243 5.17 21.05 -9.68
N ILE A 244 6.23 20.69 -8.97
CA ILE A 244 6.13 20.09 -7.64
C ILE A 244 5.49 21.08 -6.67
N MET A 245 5.88 22.34 -6.69
CA MET A 245 5.25 23.38 -5.87
C MET A 245 3.78 23.58 -6.20
N GLU A 246 3.37 23.43 -7.47
CA GLU A 246 1.97 23.47 -7.86
C GLU A 246 1.18 22.28 -7.29
N VAL A 247 1.72 21.08 -7.33
CA VAL A 247 1.12 19.91 -6.68
C VAL A 247 0.91 20.16 -5.18
N PHE A 248 1.92 20.71 -4.48
CA PHE A 248 1.78 21.05 -3.06
C PHE A 248 0.73 22.14 -2.82
N ARG A 249 0.63 23.14 -3.69
CA ARG A 249 -0.44 24.15 -3.60
C ARG A 249 -1.82 23.53 -3.77
N CYS A 250 -2.01 22.65 -4.77
CA CYS A 250 -3.26 21.93 -4.96
C CYS A 250 -3.62 21.06 -3.74
N LEU A 251 -2.65 20.34 -3.18
CA LEU A 251 -2.85 19.53 -1.98
C LEU A 251 -3.18 20.39 -0.76
N HIS A 252 -2.57 21.56 -0.63
CA HIS A 252 -2.89 22.53 0.41
C HIS A 252 -4.29 23.11 0.22
N PHE A 253 -4.66 23.49 -1.00
CA PHE A 253 -6.00 23.98 -1.35
C PHE A 253 -7.08 22.96 -0.99
N ILE A 254 -6.90 21.69 -1.37
CA ILE A 254 -7.82 20.61 -1.00
C ILE A 254 -7.98 20.53 0.53
N ASN A 255 -6.87 20.71 1.27
CA ASN A 255 -6.92 20.68 2.72
C ASN A 255 -7.65 21.88 3.35
N THR A 256 -7.62 23.03 2.70
CA THR A 256 -8.10 24.29 3.28
C THR A 256 -9.55 24.61 2.87
N PHE A 257 -9.97 24.23 1.66
CA PHE A 257 -11.22 24.69 1.06
C PHE A 257 -12.29 23.61 0.92
N PHE A 258 -11.94 22.34 1.00
CA PHE A 258 -12.92 21.25 0.88
C PHE A 258 -13.26 20.59 2.22
N PHE A 259 -12.58 20.92 3.29
CA PHE A 259 -12.73 20.35 4.63
C PHE A 259 -12.43 21.35 5.74
#